data_40d536ab2a5916cf865676a96d42500f
#
_entry.id   40d536ab2a5916cf865676a96d42500f
#
_cell.length_a   1.000
_cell.length_b   1.000
_cell.length_c   1.000
_cell.angle_alpha   90.00
_cell.angle_beta   90.00
_cell.angle_gamma   90.00
#
_symmetry.space_group_name_H-M   'P 1'
#
loop_
_entity.id
_entity.type
_entity.pdbx_description
1 polymer ?
#
loop_
_entity_poly.entity_id
_entity_poly.type
_entity_poly.pdbx_seq_one_letter_code
_entity_poly.pdbx_strand_id
1 'polypeptide(L)'
;MDTTSKAEEIRERSKKYVLQSWSRQKELNPIPVERAEGIYFYDYDGNRYTDMSSQLVNSNLGFGNRDIIEAIKEQSEKYCFISPAYGAEPRAKLAEMIINLMPDTFGKVFFTNAGADANENAIKIARMYTGRKKVMSRYRSYHGSSFGAGNLTGEPRRYPLEPGIPGFVKFFDPYIYREAIRFSSEEEATKFYLAKLEEQINYEGPDQIAAIEMETITGSNGVIIPPKGYLPGVRALCDKYGIVMICDEVMAGWGRTVKMFAFENFDVKPDLVSFAKGVTCGYVQLGGVAVSSKIAAYFDDHLLSCGLTYSGHPLACAAGVACVNYYSKANILDNVNKVGKLLAQIEDDMKAKHK
;
A
#
# COMPACT_ATOMS: atom_id res chain seq x y z
N MET A 1 -2.36 -10.62 -48.24
CA MET A 1 -1.60 -10.82 -47.01
C MET A 1 -2.08 -9.74 -46.03
N ASP A 2 -2.61 -10.13 -44.90
CA ASP A 2 -3.15 -9.20 -43.92
C ASP A 2 -1.97 -8.38 -43.35
N THR A 3 -1.92 -7.09 -43.68
CA THR A 3 -0.85 -6.17 -43.27
C THR A 3 -1.11 -5.49 -41.93
N THR A 4 -1.86 -6.16 -41.04
CA THR A 4 -2.15 -5.66 -39.72
C THR A 4 -0.85 -5.37 -38.98
N SER A 5 -0.65 -4.13 -38.51
CA SER A 5 0.54 -3.77 -37.76
C SER A 5 0.62 -4.55 -36.43
N LYS A 6 1.84 -4.74 -35.90
CA LYS A 6 2.03 -5.38 -34.58
C LYS A 6 1.24 -4.68 -33.46
N ALA A 7 1.16 -3.38 -33.54
CA ALA A 7 0.36 -2.56 -32.64
C ALA A 7 -1.13 -2.96 -32.67
N GLU A 8 -1.68 -3.09 -33.87
CA GLU A 8 -3.09 -3.44 -34.04
C GLU A 8 -3.38 -4.88 -33.58
N GLU A 9 -2.49 -5.82 -33.91
CA GLU A 9 -2.59 -7.22 -33.44
C GLU A 9 -2.68 -7.29 -31.91
N ILE A 10 -1.80 -6.57 -31.19
CA ILE A 10 -1.78 -6.54 -29.73
C ILE A 10 -3.07 -5.90 -29.18
N ARG A 11 -3.52 -4.81 -29.78
CA ARG A 11 -4.74 -4.11 -29.37
C ARG A 11 -5.97 -5.00 -29.52
N GLU A 12 -6.13 -5.66 -30.65
CA GLU A 12 -7.25 -6.55 -30.91
C GLU A 12 -7.23 -7.80 -30.01
N ARG A 13 -6.06 -8.41 -29.78
CA ARG A 13 -5.91 -9.52 -28.83
C ARG A 13 -6.25 -9.08 -27.41
N SER A 14 -5.81 -7.90 -26.98
CA SER A 14 -6.12 -7.35 -25.66
C SER A 14 -7.61 -7.14 -25.48
N LYS A 15 -8.29 -6.53 -26.46
CA LYS A 15 -9.75 -6.36 -26.44
C LYS A 15 -10.52 -7.68 -26.40
N LYS A 16 -10.04 -8.66 -27.18
CA LYS A 16 -10.74 -9.94 -27.35
C LYS A 16 -10.60 -10.88 -26.17
N TYR A 17 -9.42 -10.92 -25.53
CA TYR A 17 -9.09 -11.98 -24.58
C TYR A 17 -8.82 -11.50 -23.15
N VAL A 18 -8.68 -10.21 -22.90
CA VAL A 18 -8.34 -9.67 -21.58
C VAL A 18 -9.47 -8.80 -21.05
N LEU A 19 -10.00 -9.13 -19.87
CA LEU A 19 -10.87 -8.22 -19.12
C LEU A 19 -9.99 -7.21 -18.37
N GLN A 20 -10.06 -5.95 -18.77
CA GLN A 20 -9.28 -4.88 -18.16
C GLN A 20 -9.99 -4.31 -16.93
N SER A 21 -9.22 -4.17 -15.82
CA SER A 21 -9.71 -3.65 -14.55
C SER A 21 -10.26 -2.23 -14.68
N TRP A 22 -11.31 -1.93 -13.92
CA TRP A 22 -11.92 -0.60 -13.76
C TRP A 22 -12.37 0.08 -15.06
N SER A 23 -12.66 -0.71 -16.10
CA SER A 23 -12.97 -0.20 -17.43
C SER A 23 -14.24 -0.82 -18.02
N ARG A 24 -14.96 -0.04 -18.81
CA ARG A 24 -15.99 -0.56 -19.70
C ARG A 24 -15.33 -1.19 -20.91
N GLN A 25 -15.46 -2.48 -21.06
CA GLN A 25 -14.70 -3.26 -22.06
C GLN A 25 -14.93 -2.79 -23.52
N LYS A 26 -16.13 -2.33 -23.83
CA LYS A 26 -16.46 -1.82 -25.19
C LYS A 26 -15.71 -0.53 -25.56
N GLU A 27 -15.32 0.26 -24.57
CA GLU A 27 -14.65 1.56 -24.74
C GLU A 27 -13.13 1.47 -24.75
N LEU A 28 -12.57 0.26 -24.61
CA LEU A 28 -11.12 0.06 -24.50
C LEU A 28 -10.39 0.36 -25.79
N ASN A 29 -9.32 1.13 -25.65
CA ASN A 29 -8.31 1.35 -26.70
C ASN A 29 -6.91 1.34 -26.09
N PRO A 30 -6.41 0.15 -25.65
CA PRO A 30 -5.12 0.07 -24.97
C PRO A 30 -3.97 0.48 -25.85
N ILE A 31 -3.01 1.21 -25.31
CA ILE A 31 -1.75 1.54 -25.95
C ILE A 31 -0.89 0.27 -25.99
N PRO A 32 -0.47 -0.21 -27.16
CA PRO A 32 0.39 -1.39 -27.28
C PRO A 32 1.84 -1.03 -26.95
N VAL A 33 2.26 -1.22 -25.70
CA VAL A 33 3.59 -0.86 -25.22
C VAL A 33 4.64 -1.87 -25.75
N GLU A 34 5.71 -1.35 -26.32
CA GLU A 34 6.86 -2.13 -26.79
C GLU A 34 7.96 -2.23 -25.75
N ARG A 35 8.35 -1.10 -25.15
CA ARG A 35 9.45 -1.02 -24.19
C ARG A 35 9.28 0.14 -23.21
N ALA A 36 10.03 0.10 -22.13
CA ALA A 36 10.03 1.18 -21.13
C ALA A 36 11.42 1.36 -20.51
N GLU A 37 11.79 2.61 -20.17
CA GLU A 37 13.08 2.97 -19.60
C GLU A 37 12.95 4.25 -18.74
N GLY A 38 13.50 4.24 -17.53
CA GLY A 38 13.42 5.37 -16.60
C GLY A 38 11.98 5.75 -16.28
N ILE A 39 11.56 6.93 -16.70
CA ILE A 39 10.18 7.43 -16.56
C ILE A 39 9.38 7.38 -17.86
N TYR A 40 9.92 6.75 -18.91
CA TYR A 40 9.31 6.73 -20.22
C TYR A 40 8.90 5.32 -20.62
N PHE A 41 7.79 5.23 -21.37
CA PHE A 41 7.45 4.03 -22.12
C PHE A 41 7.15 4.40 -23.57
N TYR A 42 7.25 3.43 -24.44
CA TYR A 42 7.16 3.59 -25.89
C TYR A 42 6.18 2.58 -26.45
N ASP A 43 5.34 3.01 -27.38
CA ASP A 43 4.49 2.11 -28.14
C ASP A 43 5.19 1.54 -29.39
N TYR A 44 4.54 0.60 -30.04
CA TYR A 44 5.05 0.00 -31.29
C TYR A 44 5.03 0.96 -32.50
N ASP A 45 4.41 2.12 -32.37
CA ASP A 45 4.41 3.18 -33.38
C ASP A 45 5.55 4.19 -33.16
N GLY A 46 6.37 3.97 -32.12
CA GLY A 46 7.53 4.78 -31.77
C GLY A 46 7.20 6.02 -30.93
N ASN A 47 5.95 6.20 -30.51
CA ASN A 47 5.59 7.32 -29.63
C ASN A 47 6.13 7.12 -28.24
N ARG A 48 6.70 8.19 -27.65
CA ARG A 48 7.19 8.23 -26.29
C ARG A 48 6.17 8.85 -25.35
N TYR A 49 5.89 8.19 -24.25
CA TYR A 49 5.01 8.66 -23.18
C TYR A 49 5.81 8.87 -21.90
N THR A 50 5.52 9.95 -21.17
CA THR A 50 6.06 10.19 -19.84
C THR A 50 5.11 9.61 -18.81
N ASP A 51 5.60 8.72 -17.94
CA ASP A 51 4.81 8.15 -16.85
C ASP A 51 4.74 9.11 -15.67
N MET A 52 3.71 9.97 -15.67
CA MET A 52 3.46 10.94 -14.58
C MET A 52 2.75 10.32 -13.37
N SER A 53 2.23 9.10 -13.52
CA SER A 53 1.47 8.41 -12.46
C SER A 53 2.28 7.33 -11.71
N SER A 54 3.51 7.07 -12.16
CA SER A 54 4.30 5.92 -11.66
C SER A 54 3.50 4.62 -11.80
N GLN A 55 2.86 4.44 -12.97
CA GLN A 55 1.87 3.40 -13.27
C GLN A 55 0.69 3.45 -12.28
N LEU A 56 0.53 2.46 -11.44
CA LEU A 56 -0.45 2.45 -10.34
C LEU A 56 0.23 2.85 -9.01
N VAL A 57 1.05 3.92 -9.05
CA VAL A 57 1.82 4.42 -7.91
C VAL A 57 2.76 3.35 -7.35
N ASN A 58 3.44 2.63 -8.24
CA ASN A 58 4.31 1.50 -7.86
C ASN A 58 5.70 1.52 -8.48
N SER A 59 5.92 2.23 -9.62
CA SER A 59 7.21 2.27 -10.30
C SER A 59 8.16 3.31 -9.69
N ASN A 60 8.39 3.24 -8.37
CA ASN A 60 9.15 4.24 -7.61
C ASN A 60 10.60 4.42 -8.11
N LEU A 61 11.22 3.36 -8.63
CA LEU A 61 12.60 3.35 -9.14
C LEU A 61 12.66 3.41 -10.67
N GLY A 62 11.52 3.63 -11.34
CA GLY A 62 11.42 3.67 -12.80
C GLY A 62 11.57 2.30 -13.46
N PHE A 63 11.54 2.32 -14.80
CA PHE A 63 11.67 1.13 -15.64
C PHE A 63 13.14 0.81 -15.95
N GLY A 64 13.44 -0.45 -16.17
CA GLY A 64 14.73 -0.88 -16.70
C GLY A 64 15.91 -0.81 -15.72
N ASN A 65 15.67 -0.73 -14.41
CA ASN A 65 16.72 -0.71 -13.40
C ASN A 65 17.55 -2.00 -13.45
N ARG A 66 18.84 -1.86 -13.77
CA ARG A 66 19.73 -3.00 -14.01
C ARG A 66 19.99 -3.83 -12.76
N ASP A 67 20.15 -3.21 -11.60
CA ASP A 67 20.40 -3.93 -10.35
C ASP A 67 19.26 -4.90 -10.04
N ILE A 68 18.01 -4.47 -10.28
CA ILE A 68 16.81 -5.30 -10.05
C ILE A 68 16.70 -6.42 -11.11
N ILE A 69 16.93 -6.08 -12.38
CA ILE A 69 16.86 -7.05 -13.47
C ILE A 69 17.89 -8.17 -13.28
N GLU A 70 19.14 -7.84 -12.94
CA GLU A 70 20.17 -8.83 -12.73
C GLU A 70 19.88 -9.71 -11.51
N ALA A 71 19.38 -9.14 -10.40
CA ALA A 71 18.97 -9.94 -9.23
C ALA A 71 17.85 -10.94 -9.57
N ILE A 72 16.89 -10.56 -10.43
CA ILE A 72 15.85 -11.48 -10.93
C ILE A 72 16.45 -12.60 -11.77
N LYS A 73 17.37 -12.29 -12.70
CA LYS A 73 18.06 -13.29 -13.54
C LYS A 73 18.84 -14.28 -12.70
N GLU A 74 19.72 -13.79 -11.82
CA GLU A 74 20.52 -14.62 -10.93
C GLU A 74 19.66 -15.55 -10.07
N GLN A 75 18.56 -15.05 -9.52
CA GLN A 75 17.65 -15.88 -8.73
C GLN A 75 16.91 -16.90 -9.59
N SER A 76 16.52 -16.54 -10.82
CA SER A 76 15.81 -17.45 -11.73
C SER A 76 16.68 -18.62 -12.17
N GLU A 77 18.01 -18.44 -12.28
CA GLU A 77 18.96 -19.50 -12.58
C GLU A 77 19.17 -20.49 -11.42
N LYS A 78 19.00 -20.01 -10.16
CA LYS A 78 19.05 -20.88 -8.98
C LYS A 78 17.77 -21.68 -8.81
N TYR A 79 16.67 -20.99 -8.63
CA TYR A 79 15.29 -21.49 -8.59
C TYR A 79 14.30 -20.31 -8.53
N CYS A 80 13.18 -20.42 -9.22
CA CYS A 80 12.15 -19.39 -9.15
C CYS A 80 11.31 -19.50 -7.87
N PHE A 81 10.90 -20.72 -7.53
CA PHE A 81 10.00 -21.00 -6.42
C PHE A 81 10.49 -22.12 -5.54
N ILE A 82 10.25 -21.98 -4.24
CA ILE A 82 10.29 -23.05 -3.25
C ILE A 82 9.20 -22.77 -2.21
N SER A 83 8.58 -23.85 -1.66
CA SER A 83 7.49 -23.74 -0.69
C SER A 83 7.87 -22.83 0.49
N PRO A 84 6.91 -22.05 1.04
CA PRO A 84 7.12 -21.25 2.24
C PRO A 84 7.60 -22.03 3.46
N ALA A 85 7.40 -23.35 3.49
CA ALA A 85 7.88 -24.23 4.56
C ALA A 85 9.41 -24.39 4.59
N TYR A 86 10.09 -24.09 3.48
CA TYR A 86 11.55 -24.18 3.40
C TYR A 86 12.21 -22.80 3.56
N GLY A 87 13.40 -22.77 4.16
CA GLY A 87 14.22 -21.55 4.20
C GLY A 87 14.67 -21.13 2.80
N ALA A 88 14.53 -19.86 2.48
CA ALA A 88 15.02 -19.27 1.23
C ALA A 88 15.81 -18.00 1.55
N GLU A 89 17.06 -17.93 1.08
CA GLU A 89 17.96 -16.81 1.36
C GLU A 89 17.35 -15.45 1.02
N PRO A 90 16.79 -15.21 -0.21
CA PRO A 90 16.26 -13.90 -0.54
C PRO A 90 15.05 -13.52 0.34
N ARG A 91 14.25 -14.50 0.77
CA ARG A 91 13.12 -14.26 1.69
C ARG A 91 13.59 -13.82 3.07
N ALA A 92 14.57 -14.53 3.65
CA ALA A 92 15.11 -14.21 4.96
C ALA A 92 15.81 -12.85 4.94
N LYS A 93 16.62 -12.59 3.92
CA LYS A 93 17.33 -11.32 3.74
C LYS A 93 16.39 -10.14 3.57
N LEU A 94 15.36 -10.28 2.74
CA LEU A 94 14.38 -9.19 2.56
C LEU A 94 13.59 -8.92 3.85
N ALA A 95 13.20 -9.97 4.58
CA ALA A 95 12.53 -9.80 5.87
C ALA A 95 13.38 -9.02 6.87
N GLU A 96 14.67 -9.40 7.03
CA GLU A 96 15.62 -8.67 7.86
C GLU A 96 15.76 -7.21 7.44
N MET A 97 15.92 -6.94 6.15
CA MET A 97 16.04 -5.58 5.62
C MET A 97 14.80 -4.75 5.91
N ILE A 98 13.60 -5.32 5.75
CA ILE A 98 12.34 -4.63 6.06
C ILE A 98 12.24 -4.32 7.55
N ILE A 99 12.53 -5.28 8.42
CA ILE A 99 12.50 -5.06 9.88
C ILE A 99 13.50 -3.98 10.30
N ASN A 100 14.68 -3.95 9.71
CA ASN A 100 15.68 -2.91 9.98
C ASN A 100 15.26 -1.49 9.53
N LEU A 101 14.26 -1.39 8.65
CA LEU A 101 13.65 -0.11 8.24
C LEU A 101 12.44 0.28 9.12
N MET A 102 11.93 -0.64 9.95
CA MET A 102 10.79 -0.41 10.84
C MET A 102 11.25 0.14 12.19
N PRO A 103 10.33 0.69 13.00
CA PRO A 103 10.59 0.97 14.42
C PRO A 103 11.10 -0.28 15.17
N ASP A 104 11.86 -0.07 16.23
CA ASP A 104 12.43 -1.09 17.11
C ASP A 104 11.41 -2.05 17.75
N THR A 105 10.13 -1.72 17.66
CA THR A 105 9.00 -2.53 18.12
C THR A 105 8.61 -3.65 17.17
N PHE A 106 9.15 -3.70 15.95
CA PHE A 106 8.82 -4.72 14.95
C PHE A 106 9.79 -5.91 15.00
N GLY A 107 9.27 -7.12 14.67
CA GLY A 107 10.06 -8.33 14.79
C GLY A 107 10.00 -9.32 13.63
N LYS A 108 8.87 -9.44 12.95
CA LYS A 108 8.69 -10.42 11.87
C LYS A 108 7.96 -9.84 10.67
N VAL A 109 8.11 -10.46 9.49
CA VAL A 109 7.37 -10.15 8.26
C VAL A 109 6.58 -11.38 7.82
N PHE A 110 5.30 -11.20 7.54
CA PHE A 110 4.50 -12.16 6.79
C PHE A 110 4.38 -11.69 5.35
N PHE A 111 4.95 -12.41 4.40
CA PHE A 111 4.90 -12.05 2.98
C PHE A 111 3.60 -12.49 2.32
N THR A 112 3.15 -11.70 1.35
CA THR A 112 1.96 -11.93 0.53
C THR A 112 2.26 -11.64 -0.94
N ASN A 113 1.25 -11.81 -1.83
CA ASN A 113 1.45 -11.57 -3.26
C ASN A 113 1.19 -10.11 -3.66
N ALA A 114 0.37 -9.39 -2.91
CA ALA A 114 -0.06 -8.03 -3.24
C ALA A 114 -0.59 -7.30 -2.00
N GLY A 115 -0.95 -6.01 -2.16
CA GLY A 115 -1.49 -5.18 -1.08
C GLY A 115 -2.84 -5.66 -0.54
N ALA A 116 -3.74 -6.14 -1.40
CA ALA A 116 -5.01 -6.71 -0.95
C ALA A 116 -4.80 -7.93 -0.04
N ASP A 117 -3.89 -8.85 -0.45
CA ASP A 117 -3.52 -10.00 0.37
C ASP A 117 -2.85 -9.57 1.69
N ALA A 118 -2.06 -8.49 1.67
CA ALA A 118 -1.43 -7.95 2.87
C ALA A 118 -2.50 -7.48 3.87
N ASN A 119 -3.46 -6.69 3.43
CA ASN A 119 -4.56 -6.22 4.27
C ASN A 119 -5.45 -7.37 4.77
N GLU A 120 -5.79 -8.37 3.93
CA GLU A 120 -6.49 -9.59 4.37
C GLU A 120 -5.77 -10.30 5.52
N ASN A 121 -4.45 -10.43 5.42
CA ASN A 121 -3.67 -11.12 6.45
C ASN A 121 -3.41 -10.24 7.67
N ALA A 122 -3.29 -8.92 7.54
CA ALA A 122 -3.24 -8.00 8.67
C ALA A 122 -4.53 -8.07 9.51
N ILE A 123 -5.71 -8.09 8.85
CA ILE A 123 -7.01 -8.30 9.49
C ILE A 123 -7.04 -9.65 10.24
N LYS A 124 -6.59 -10.75 9.61
CA LYS A 124 -6.56 -12.07 10.25
C LYS A 124 -5.64 -12.09 11.47
N ILE A 125 -4.44 -11.54 11.35
CA ILE A 125 -3.46 -11.44 12.44
C ILE A 125 -4.07 -10.68 13.62
N ALA A 126 -4.66 -9.50 13.36
CA ALA A 126 -5.29 -8.69 14.40
C ALA A 126 -6.46 -9.42 15.09
N ARG A 127 -7.32 -10.10 14.32
CA ARG A 127 -8.43 -10.89 14.85
C ARG A 127 -7.96 -12.08 15.69
N MET A 128 -6.95 -12.82 15.23
CA MET A 128 -6.38 -13.95 15.99
C MET A 128 -5.74 -13.48 17.29
N TYR A 129 -4.94 -12.41 17.22
CA TYR A 129 -4.24 -11.86 18.38
C TYR A 129 -5.20 -11.32 19.44
N THR A 130 -6.24 -10.59 19.05
CA THR A 130 -7.18 -9.96 20.00
C THR A 130 -8.36 -10.85 20.39
N GLY A 131 -8.67 -11.89 19.62
CA GLY A 131 -9.91 -12.67 19.74
C GLY A 131 -11.18 -11.92 19.30
N ARG A 132 -11.06 -10.66 18.89
CA ARG A 132 -12.15 -9.76 18.50
C ARG A 132 -12.48 -9.85 17.04
N LYS A 133 -13.65 -9.32 16.61
CA LYS A 133 -14.17 -9.55 15.24
C LYS A 133 -14.25 -8.30 14.37
N LYS A 134 -14.56 -7.12 14.95
CA LYS A 134 -14.76 -5.90 14.17
C LYS A 134 -13.44 -5.28 13.74
N VAL A 135 -13.42 -4.71 12.53
CA VAL A 135 -12.33 -3.89 12.02
C VAL A 135 -12.91 -2.58 11.53
N MET A 136 -12.34 -1.48 11.95
CA MET A 136 -12.78 -0.14 11.58
C MET A 136 -11.87 0.45 10.50
N SER A 137 -12.44 1.14 9.51
CA SER A 137 -11.72 1.83 8.45
C SER A 137 -12.45 3.10 8.01
N ARG A 138 -11.77 3.96 7.25
CA ARG A 138 -12.35 5.22 6.78
C ARG A 138 -13.27 5.05 5.58
N TYR A 139 -14.22 5.99 5.38
CA TYR A 139 -15.03 6.05 4.15
C TYR A 139 -14.20 6.39 2.92
N ARG A 140 -13.26 7.34 3.00
CA ARG A 140 -12.34 7.64 1.91
C ARG A 140 -11.09 6.79 2.04
N SER A 141 -11.20 5.52 1.65
CA SER A 141 -10.09 4.56 1.70
C SER A 141 -10.18 3.55 0.57
N TYR A 142 -9.02 2.98 0.20
CA TYR A 142 -8.92 1.86 -0.69
C TYR A 142 -7.85 0.87 -0.19
N HIS A 143 -8.27 -0.33 0.17
CA HIS A 143 -7.40 -1.35 0.75
C HIS A 143 -7.24 -2.61 -0.13
N GLY A 144 -7.93 -2.66 -1.26
CA GLY A 144 -7.90 -3.79 -2.18
C GLY A 144 -9.27 -4.18 -2.71
N SER A 145 -9.31 -5.21 -3.56
CA SER A 145 -10.53 -5.69 -4.22
C SER A 145 -10.87 -7.17 -3.93
N SER A 146 -10.14 -7.82 -3.00
CA SER A 146 -10.56 -9.08 -2.40
C SER A 146 -11.74 -8.86 -1.43
N PHE A 147 -12.41 -9.90 -0.96
CA PHE A 147 -13.61 -9.71 -0.16
C PHE A 147 -13.37 -8.99 1.16
N GLY A 148 -12.35 -9.34 1.95
CA GLY A 148 -12.04 -8.65 3.20
C GLY A 148 -11.49 -7.25 2.97
N ALA A 149 -10.46 -7.08 2.14
CA ALA A 149 -9.88 -5.77 1.83
C ALA A 149 -10.89 -4.86 1.09
N GLY A 150 -11.77 -5.43 0.25
CA GLY A 150 -12.84 -4.70 -0.41
C GLY A 150 -13.93 -4.25 0.56
N ASN A 151 -14.26 -5.05 1.57
CA ASN A 151 -15.16 -4.64 2.65
C ASN A 151 -14.51 -3.62 3.59
N LEU A 152 -13.20 -3.64 3.73
CA LEU A 152 -12.44 -2.63 4.44
C LEU A 152 -12.39 -1.30 3.65
N THR A 153 -12.32 -1.36 2.32
CA THR A 153 -12.42 -0.20 1.41
C THR A 153 -13.70 0.58 1.66
N GLY A 154 -13.60 1.90 1.76
CA GLY A 154 -14.76 2.74 2.06
C GLY A 154 -15.38 3.44 0.84
N GLU A 155 -14.63 3.57 -0.25
CA GLU A 155 -15.07 4.25 -1.48
C GLU A 155 -15.95 3.38 -2.38
N PRO A 156 -16.58 3.93 -3.46
CA PRO A 156 -17.57 3.22 -4.28
C PRO A 156 -17.13 1.90 -4.93
N ARG A 157 -15.83 1.64 -5.07
CA ARG A 157 -15.35 0.33 -5.58
C ARG A 157 -15.74 -0.86 -4.68
N ARG A 158 -16.23 -0.60 -3.45
CA ARG A 158 -16.79 -1.64 -2.59
C ARG A 158 -18.20 -2.09 -2.97
N TYR A 159 -18.99 -1.28 -3.69
CA TYR A 159 -20.41 -1.56 -3.95
C TYR A 159 -20.69 -2.95 -4.55
N PRO A 160 -19.87 -3.49 -5.47
CA PRO A 160 -20.08 -4.84 -5.97
C PRO A 160 -19.94 -5.96 -4.91
N LEU A 161 -19.41 -5.63 -3.73
CA LEU A 161 -19.22 -6.58 -2.62
C LEU A 161 -20.31 -6.46 -1.55
N GLU A 162 -21.22 -5.50 -1.68
CA GLU A 162 -22.32 -5.32 -0.71
C GLU A 162 -23.42 -6.40 -0.90
N PRO A 163 -24.06 -6.84 0.20
CA PRO A 163 -24.09 -6.24 1.56
C PRO A 163 -22.83 -6.47 2.41
N GLY A 164 -21.82 -7.14 1.90
CA GLY A 164 -20.53 -7.27 2.55
C GLY A 164 -20.44 -8.38 3.61
N ILE A 165 -19.26 -8.46 4.21
CA ILE A 165 -18.96 -9.38 5.33
C ILE A 165 -19.24 -8.64 6.64
N PRO A 166 -19.98 -9.23 7.61
CA PRO A 166 -20.19 -8.61 8.91
C PRO A 166 -18.90 -8.29 9.66
N GLY A 167 -18.90 -7.18 10.43
CA GLY A 167 -17.79 -6.80 11.27
C GLY A 167 -16.86 -5.76 10.66
N PHE A 168 -17.15 -5.22 9.48
CA PHE A 168 -16.44 -4.06 8.94
C PHE A 168 -17.23 -2.78 9.21
N VAL A 169 -16.63 -1.84 9.93
CA VAL A 169 -17.26 -0.59 10.37
C VAL A 169 -16.55 0.60 9.75
N LYS A 170 -17.31 1.55 9.21
CA LYS A 170 -16.75 2.76 8.61
C LYS A 170 -16.84 3.94 9.56
N PHE A 171 -15.79 4.76 9.58
CA PHE A 171 -15.80 6.07 10.24
C PHE A 171 -15.43 7.19 9.26
N PHE A 172 -15.74 8.45 9.64
CA PHE A 172 -15.49 9.59 8.78
C PHE A 172 -14.02 10.03 8.84
N ASP A 173 -13.53 10.46 7.68
CA ASP A 173 -12.18 10.95 7.49
C ASP A 173 -12.00 12.35 8.09
N PRO A 174 -10.81 12.70 8.59
CA PRO A 174 -10.48 14.07 8.98
C PRO A 174 -10.18 14.94 7.74
N TYR A 175 -11.18 15.09 6.85
CA TYR A 175 -11.04 15.80 5.57
C TYR A 175 -11.55 17.24 5.69
N ILE A 176 -10.78 18.10 6.36
CA ILE A 176 -11.14 19.49 6.70
C ILE A 176 -11.56 20.30 5.47
N TYR A 177 -10.90 20.10 4.32
CA TYR A 177 -11.15 20.88 3.09
C TYR A 177 -12.61 20.82 2.60
N ARG A 178 -13.28 19.68 2.79
CA ARG A 178 -14.67 19.49 2.36
C ARG A 178 -15.66 19.33 3.51
N GLU A 179 -15.23 19.64 4.74
CA GLU A 179 -16.09 19.56 5.90
C GLU A 179 -17.07 20.74 5.91
N ALA A 180 -18.32 20.47 6.28
CA ALA A 180 -19.34 21.51 6.45
C ALA A 180 -19.05 22.39 7.67
N ILE A 181 -18.46 21.81 8.72
CA ILE A 181 -18.04 22.53 9.92
C ILE A 181 -16.77 23.33 9.60
N ARG A 182 -16.73 24.58 10.01
CA ARG A 182 -15.55 25.42 9.91
C ARG A 182 -14.78 25.38 11.23
N PHE A 183 -13.59 24.87 11.21
CA PHE A 183 -12.68 24.86 12.34
C PHE A 183 -11.80 26.11 12.36
N SER A 184 -11.49 26.61 13.55
CA SER A 184 -10.58 27.75 13.72
C SER A 184 -9.10 27.35 13.55
N SER A 185 -8.79 26.07 13.74
CA SER A 185 -7.45 25.51 13.61
C SER A 185 -7.48 24.01 13.30
N GLU A 186 -6.35 23.47 12.83
CA GLU A 186 -6.16 22.02 12.68
C GLU A 186 -6.28 21.27 14.01
N GLU A 187 -5.88 21.89 15.12
CA GLU A 187 -5.97 21.29 16.44
C GLU A 187 -7.43 21.10 16.88
N GLU A 188 -8.30 22.08 16.61
CA GLU A 188 -9.74 21.98 16.86
C GLU A 188 -10.34 20.84 16.03
N ALA A 189 -10.00 20.77 14.73
CA ALA A 189 -10.45 19.70 13.85
C ALA A 189 -9.98 18.32 14.37
N THR A 190 -8.72 18.21 14.77
CA THR A 190 -8.16 16.97 15.33
C THR A 190 -8.94 16.53 16.56
N LYS A 191 -9.19 17.43 17.52
CA LYS A 191 -9.99 17.13 18.72
C LYS A 191 -11.40 16.65 18.37
N PHE A 192 -12.04 17.32 17.43
CA PHE A 192 -13.39 16.95 16.96
C PHE A 192 -13.42 15.53 16.36
N TYR A 193 -12.53 15.23 15.40
CA TYR A 193 -12.53 13.92 14.74
C TYR A 193 -12.12 12.79 15.67
N LEU A 194 -11.20 13.04 16.61
CA LEU A 194 -10.82 12.04 17.61
C LEU A 194 -11.97 11.78 18.60
N ALA A 195 -12.68 12.81 19.05
CA ALA A 195 -13.86 12.65 19.89
C ALA A 195 -14.97 11.86 19.19
N LYS A 196 -15.19 12.11 17.87
CA LYS A 196 -16.16 11.34 17.07
C LYS A 196 -15.74 9.89 16.87
N LEU A 197 -14.46 9.63 16.64
CA LEU A 197 -13.94 8.27 16.55
C LEU A 197 -14.09 7.54 17.89
N GLU A 198 -13.76 8.17 18.99
CA GLU A 198 -13.90 7.58 20.32
C GLU A 198 -15.37 7.29 20.68
N GLU A 199 -16.28 8.23 20.38
CA GLU A 199 -17.72 8.03 20.53
C GLU A 199 -18.18 6.79 19.76
N GLN A 200 -17.74 6.64 18.49
CA GLN A 200 -18.08 5.49 17.66
C GLN A 200 -17.47 4.18 18.20
N ILE A 201 -16.22 4.20 18.66
CA ILE A 201 -15.60 3.03 19.33
C ILE A 201 -16.46 2.56 20.50
N ASN A 202 -16.98 3.49 21.32
CA ASN A 202 -17.82 3.15 22.45
C ASN A 202 -19.17 2.54 22.04
N TYR A 203 -19.82 3.06 20.98
CA TYR A 203 -21.05 2.48 20.44
C TYR A 203 -20.86 1.12 19.77
N GLU A 204 -19.72 0.92 19.09
CA GLU A 204 -19.38 -0.36 18.47
C GLU A 204 -18.97 -1.45 19.48
N GLY A 205 -18.65 -1.06 20.70
CA GLY A 205 -18.15 -1.90 21.78
C GLY A 205 -16.63 -2.10 21.66
N PRO A 206 -15.84 -1.45 22.51
CA PRO A 206 -14.37 -1.52 22.43
C PRO A 206 -13.81 -2.95 22.43
N ASP A 207 -14.44 -3.85 23.20
CA ASP A 207 -14.06 -5.26 23.31
C ASP A 207 -14.45 -6.11 22.07
N GLN A 208 -15.14 -5.52 21.10
CA GLN A 208 -15.49 -6.18 19.85
C GLN A 208 -14.56 -5.77 18.70
N ILE A 209 -13.77 -4.71 18.85
CA ILE A 209 -12.94 -4.13 17.81
C ILE A 209 -11.53 -4.72 17.88
N ALA A 210 -11.16 -5.49 16.85
CA ALA A 210 -9.84 -6.09 16.71
C ALA A 210 -8.80 -5.06 16.25
N ALA A 211 -9.17 -4.23 15.28
CA ALA A 211 -8.24 -3.27 14.68
C ALA A 211 -8.93 -2.02 14.15
N ILE A 212 -8.15 -0.95 14.09
CA ILE A 212 -8.39 0.21 13.23
C ILE A 212 -7.33 0.17 12.13
N GLU A 213 -7.77 0.05 10.87
CA GLU A 213 -6.90 0.04 9.70
C GLU A 213 -7.11 1.28 8.85
N MET A 214 -6.02 1.93 8.48
CA MET A 214 -6.06 3.15 7.66
C MET A 214 -4.81 3.32 6.82
N GLU A 215 -4.98 3.90 5.63
CA GLU A 215 -3.85 4.48 4.90
C GLU A 215 -3.30 5.65 5.73
N THR A 216 -2.00 5.70 5.94
CA THR A 216 -1.37 6.80 6.72
C THR A 216 -1.63 8.15 6.06
N ILE A 217 -1.43 8.22 4.76
CA ILE A 217 -1.92 9.27 3.88
C ILE A 217 -2.85 8.61 2.86
N THR A 218 -4.08 9.05 2.80
CA THR A 218 -5.06 8.45 1.88
C THR A 218 -4.61 8.65 0.44
N GLY A 219 -4.50 7.57 -0.31
CA GLY A 219 -4.01 7.62 -1.67
C GLY A 219 -5.06 7.99 -2.71
N SER A 220 -5.71 6.98 -3.31
CA SER A 220 -6.57 7.14 -4.48
C SER A 220 -7.82 7.99 -4.26
N ASN A 221 -8.18 8.26 -3.01
CA ASN A 221 -9.32 9.08 -2.64
C ASN A 221 -9.01 10.59 -2.49
N GLY A 222 -7.88 11.05 -3.00
CA GLY A 222 -7.57 12.47 -3.11
C GLY A 222 -6.35 12.95 -2.35
N VAL A 223 -5.41 12.06 -2.01
CA VAL A 223 -4.16 12.37 -1.30
C VAL A 223 -4.44 13.16 -0.02
N ILE A 224 -5.32 12.61 0.83
CA ILE A 224 -5.76 13.29 2.06
C ILE A 224 -4.70 13.10 3.14
N ILE A 225 -4.07 14.20 3.52
CA ILE A 225 -3.12 14.27 4.64
C ILE A 225 -3.93 14.54 5.91
N PRO A 226 -3.81 13.70 6.96
CA PRO A 226 -4.53 13.93 8.21
C PRO A 226 -4.00 15.18 8.92
N PRO A 227 -4.85 15.92 9.65
CA PRO A 227 -4.40 17.11 10.38
C PRO A 227 -3.41 16.73 11.48
N LYS A 228 -2.60 17.72 11.86
CA LYS A 228 -1.56 17.54 12.88
C LYS A 228 -2.14 16.97 14.18
N GLY A 229 -1.49 15.93 14.71
CA GLY A 229 -1.88 15.25 15.95
C GLY A 229 -2.99 14.19 15.81
N TYR A 230 -3.60 14.06 14.61
CA TYR A 230 -4.67 13.08 14.44
C TYR A 230 -4.17 11.63 14.55
N LEU A 231 -3.12 11.24 13.82
CA LEU A 231 -2.60 9.87 13.90
C LEU A 231 -2.06 9.49 15.28
N PRO A 232 -1.28 10.36 15.99
CA PRO A 232 -0.94 10.13 17.38
C PRO A 232 -2.18 9.97 18.29
N GLY A 233 -3.23 10.74 18.05
CA GLY A 233 -4.50 10.59 18.77
C GLY A 233 -5.19 9.25 18.52
N VAL A 234 -5.20 8.76 17.26
CA VAL A 234 -5.71 7.41 16.92
C VAL A 234 -4.87 6.34 17.61
N ARG A 235 -3.54 6.48 17.64
CA ARG A 235 -2.65 5.56 18.38
C ARG A 235 -3.03 5.51 19.86
N ALA A 236 -3.23 6.68 20.48
CA ALA A 236 -3.64 6.76 21.89
C ALA A 236 -5.00 6.09 22.16
N LEU A 237 -5.96 6.23 21.24
CA LEU A 237 -7.25 5.52 21.33
C LEU A 237 -7.07 4.00 21.20
N CYS A 238 -6.24 3.56 20.26
CA CYS A 238 -5.91 2.14 20.11
C CYS A 238 -5.28 1.57 21.38
N ASP A 239 -4.32 2.28 21.99
CA ASP A 239 -3.68 1.89 23.24
C ASP A 239 -4.69 1.82 24.40
N LYS A 240 -5.53 2.85 24.50
CA LYS A 240 -6.57 2.93 25.57
C LYS A 240 -7.51 1.73 25.58
N TYR A 241 -7.91 1.27 24.39
CA TYR A 241 -8.92 0.22 24.24
C TYR A 241 -8.34 -1.15 23.84
N GLY A 242 -7.02 -1.27 23.74
CA GLY A 242 -6.35 -2.51 23.32
C GLY A 242 -6.74 -2.93 21.90
N ILE A 243 -6.88 -1.96 21.01
CA ILE A 243 -7.19 -2.14 19.58
C ILE A 243 -5.88 -2.15 18.79
N VAL A 244 -5.72 -3.07 17.85
CA VAL A 244 -4.55 -3.12 16.96
C VAL A 244 -4.59 -1.97 15.95
N MET A 245 -3.54 -1.16 15.89
CA MET A 245 -3.40 -0.13 14.86
C MET A 245 -2.68 -0.70 13.64
N ILE A 246 -3.35 -0.69 12.49
CA ILE A 246 -2.79 -1.13 11.20
C ILE A 246 -2.61 0.09 10.30
N CYS A 247 -1.38 0.36 9.88
CA CYS A 247 -1.09 1.33 8.84
C CYS A 247 -0.98 0.64 7.48
N ASP A 248 -1.88 0.99 6.55
CA ASP A 248 -1.76 0.59 5.16
C ASP A 248 -0.78 1.53 4.45
N GLU A 249 0.45 1.04 4.27
CA GLU A 249 1.55 1.71 3.58
C GLU A 249 1.74 1.22 2.14
N VAL A 250 0.76 0.53 1.59
CA VAL A 250 0.82 -0.03 0.23
C VAL A 250 1.06 1.07 -0.81
N MET A 251 0.45 2.25 -0.64
CA MET A 251 0.66 3.38 -1.52
C MET A 251 1.61 4.43 -0.95
N ALA A 252 1.50 4.74 0.33
CA ALA A 252 2.22 5.85 0.95
C ALA A 252 3.66 5.50 1.35
N GLY A 253 3.99 4.22 1.46
CA GLY A 253 5.32 3.74 1.81
C GLY A 253 6.36 3.81 0.69
N TRP A 254 7.53 3.30 0.99
CA TRP A 254 8.67 3.15 0.09
C TRP A 254 9.16 4.47 -0.52
N GLY A 255 9.34 5.47 0.33
CA GLY A 255 9.91 6.76 -0.06
C GLY A 255 8.93 7.75 -0.67
N ARG A 256 7.65 7.38 -0.84
CA ARG A 256 6.64 8.23 -1.50
C ARG A 256 6.43 9.57 -0.79
N THR A 257 6.63 9.63 0.53
CA THR A 257 6.41 10.79 1.39
C THR A 257 7.70 11.32 2.02
N VAL A 258 8.84 11.17 1.35
CA VAL A 258 10.20 11.57 1.79
C VAL A 258 10.79 10.67 2.89
N LYS A 259 9.97 9.97 3.64
CA LYS A 259 10.37 8.91 4.58
C LYS A 259 10.19 7.55 3.93
N MET A 260 10.85 6.51 4.46
CA MET A 260 10.67 5.15 3.94
C MET A 260 9.23 4.71 4.10
N PHE A 261 8.61 5.00 5.25
CA PHE A 261 7.18 4.80 5.50
C PHE A 261 6.52 6.10 5.94
N ALA A 262 5.27 6.31 5.52
CA ALA A 262 4.58 7.58 5.77
C ALA A 262 4.27 7.83 7.24
N PHE A 263 4.06 6.79 8.06
CA PHE A 263 3.80 6.93 9.50
C PHE A 263 4.95 7.62 10.25
N GLU A 264 6.18 7.55 9.72
CA GLU A 264 7.34 8.24 10.29
C GLU A 264 7.18 9.77 10.29
N ASN A 265 6.40 10.33 9.35
CA ASN A 265 6.12 11.78 9.31
C ASN A 265 5.20 12.25 10.43
N PHE A 266 4.55 11.33 11.14
CA PHE A 266 3.56 11.63 12.17
C PHE A 266 3.98 11.14 13.56
N ASP A 267 5.22 10.65 13.69
CA ASP A 267 5.77 10.11 14.95
C ASP A 267 4.86 9.04 15.59
N VAL A 268 4.36 8.10 14.76
CA VAL A 268 3.48 7.02 15.19
C VAL A 268 4.16 5.67 15.00
N LYS A 269 4.04 4.79 15.99
CA LYS A 269 4.47 3.39 15.88
C LYS A 269 3.21 2.50 15.81
N PRO A 270 2.81 2.02 14.62
CA PRO A 270 1.68 1.11 14.49
C PRO A 270 2.04 -0.29 15.00
N ASP A 271 1.05 -1.15 15.17
CA ASP A 271 1.23 -2.55 15.56
C ASP A 271 1.51 -3.45 14.34
N LEU A 272 0.87 -3.14 13.21
CA LEU A 272 1.04 -3.82 11.92
C LEU A 272 1.19 -2.78 10.81
N VAL A 273 2.00 -3.12 9.80
CA VAL A 273 2.16 -2.30 8.59
C VAL A 273 1.97 -3.18 7.36
N SER A 274 0.94 -2.92 6.58
CA SER A 274 0.74 -3.55 5.27
C SER A 274 1.56 -2.82 4.21
N PHE A 275 2.25 -3.57 3.37
CA PHE A 275 3.06 -3.00 2.29
C PHE A 275 2.97 -3.83 0.99
N ALA A 276 3.21 -3.18 -0.15
CA ALA A 276 3.35 -3.79 -1.48
C ALA A 276 4.02 -2.79 -2.43
N LYS A 277 3.63 -2.77 -3.70
CA LYS A 277 4.01 -1.76 -4.71
C LYS A 277 5.51 -1.42 -4.72
N GLY A 278 5.91 -0.39 -3.99
CA GLY A 278 7.28 0.10 -3.95
C GLY A 278 8.33 -0.89 -3.42
N VAL A 279 7.92 -1.98 -2.74
CA VAL A 279 8.87 -3.00 -2.27
C VAL A 279 9.63 -3.69 -3.40
N THR A 280 8.98 -3.84 -4.57
CA THR A 280 9.59 -4.40 -5.79
C THR A 280 9.47 -3.45 -6.97
N CYS A 281 8.91 -2.26 -6.79
CA CYS A 281 8.71 -1.24 -7.83
C CYS A 281 8.00 -1.76 -9.09
N GLY A 282 7.14 -2.78 -8.95
CA GLY A 282 6.39 -3.38 -10.05
C GLY A 282 7.18 -4.37 -10.91
N TYR A 283 8.45 -4.67 -10.59
CA TYR A 283 9.24 -5.67 -11.34
C TYR A 283 8.71 -7.09 -11.15
N VAL A 284 8.33 -7.44 -9.92
CA VAL A 284 7.64 -8.70 -9.59
C VAL A 284 6.61 -8.39 -8.50
N GLN A 285 5.45 -9.04 -8.55
CA GLN A 285 4.43 -8.83 -7.52
C GLN A 285 4.89 -9.35 -6.15
N LEU A 286 4.77 -8.53 -5.13
CA LEU A 286 5.05 -8.86 -3.74
C LEU A 286 4.29 -7.90 -2.83
N GLY A 287 3.85 -8.42 -1.71
CA GLY A 287 3.34 -7.64 -0.58
C GLY A 287 3.72 -8.30 0.73
N GLY A 288 3.29 -7.73 1.83
CA GLY A 288 3.51 -8.30 3.14
C GLY A 288 2.94 -7.45 4.26
N VAL A 289 3.02 -8.02 5.45
CA VAL A 289 2.69 -7.37 6.71
C VAL A 289 3.93 -7.41 7.59
N ALA A 290 4.46 -6.26 7.96
CA ALA A 290 5.40 -6.17 9.06
C ALA A 290 4.63 -6.22 10.37
N VAL A 291 5.08 -7.04 11.30
CA VAL A 291 4.38 -7.40 12.53
C VAL A 291 5.23 -6.99 13.72
N SER A 292 4.61 -6.26 14.68
CA SER A 292 5.31 -5.89 15.91
C SER A 292 5.76 -7.12 16.70
N SER A 293 6.87 -7.00 17.41
CA SER A 293 7.45 -8.08 18.22
C SER A 293 6.45 -8.67 19.21
N LYS A 294 5.61 -7.81 19.82
CA LYS A 294 4.55 -8.23 20.74
C LYS A 294 3.52 -9.17 20.09
N ILE A 295 3.05 -8.81 18.88
CA ILE A 295 2.08 -9.63 18.16
C ILE A 295 2.78 -10.87 17.58
N ALA A 296 4.01 -10.75 17.09
CA ALA A 296 4.77 -11.87 16.57
C ALA A 296 5.02 -12.95 17.63
N ALA A 297 5.36 -12.55 18.87
CA ALA A 297 5.57 -13.46 19.98
C ALA A 297 4.30 -14.26 20.38
N TYR A 298 3.09 -13.70 20.18
CA TYR A 298 1.85 -14.43 20.41
C TYR A 298 1.79 -15.72 19.57
N PHE A 299 2.30 -15.66 18.34
CA PHE A 299 2.29 -16.79 17.41
C PHE A 299 3.46 -17.78 17.63
N ASP A 300 4.30 -17.59 18.63
CA ASP A 300 5.26 -18.63 19.03
C ASP A 300 4.54 -19.81 19.70
N ASP A 301 3.43 -19.54 20.42
CA ASP A 301 2.61 -20.56 21.10
C ASP A 301 1.23 -20.78 20.46
N HIS A 302 0.84 -19.96 19.49
CA HIS A 302 -0.46 -20.02 18.84
C HIS A 302 -0.31 -20.19 17.32
N LEU A 303 -1.13 -21.06 16.73
CA LEU A 303 -1.10 -21.31 15.29
C LEU A 303 -1.44 -20.02 14.50
N LEU A 304 -0.52 -19.61 13.63
CA LEU A 304 -0.76 -18.57 12.64
C LEU A 304 -1.56 -19.16 11.46
N SER A 305 -2.89 -19.03 11.47
CA SER A 305 -3.78 -19.52 10.41
C SER A 305 -3.79 -18.58 9.19
N CYS A 306 -2.61 -18.13 8.75
CA CYS A 306 -2.36 -17.40 7.51
C CYS A 306 -1.53 -18.27 6.58
N GLY A 307 -1.84 -18.26 5.29
CA GLY A 307 -1.07 -19.03 4.32
C GLY A 307 -1.45 -18.68 2.88
N LEU A 308 -0.42 -18.54 2.06
CA LEU A 308 -0.52 -18.33 0.61
C LEU A 308 0.54 -19.22 -0.04
N THR A 309 0.19 -19.91 -1.13
CA THR A 309 1.13 -20.78 -1.86
C THR A 309 2.43 -20.05 -2.20
N TYR A 310 2.33 -18.78 -2.61
CA TYR A 310 3.46 -17.98 -3.04
C TYR A 310 3.94 -16.97 -1.99
N SER A 311 3.64 -17.19 -0.70
CA SER A 311 4.14 -16.33 0.39
C SER A 311 5.66 -16.26 0.36
N GLY A 312 6.20 -15.04 0.19
CA GLY A 312 7.63 -14.81 0.09
C GLY A 312 8.28 -15.56 -1.07
N HIS A 313 7.69 -15.48 -2.25
CA HIS A 313 8.23 -16.06 -3.48
C HIS A 313 9.70 -15.65 -3.69
N PRO A 314 10.66 -16.59 -3.77
CA PRO A 314 12.08 -16.25 -3.79
C PRO A 314 12.50 -15.28 -4.87
N LEU A 315 11.96 -15.43 -6.09
CA LEU A 315 12.22 -14.51 -7.19
C LEU A 315 11.75 -13.07 -6.88
N ALA A 316 10.55 -12.95 -6.28
CA ALA A 316 10.01 -11.65 -5.89
C ALA A 316 10.79 -11.04 -4.71
N CYS A 317 11.22 -11.87 -3.76
CA CYS A 317 12.06 -11.42 -2.65
C CYS A 317 13.45 -10.96 -3.13
N ALA A 318 14.05 -11.63 -4.12
CA ALA A 318 15.31 -11.19 -4.71
C ALA A 318 15.18 -9.82 -5.38
N ALA A 319 14.09 -9.59 -6.13
CA ALA A 319 13.77 -8.26 -6.66
C ALA A 319 13.59 -7.22 -5.54
N GLY A 320 12.91 -7.59 -4.45
CA GLY A 320 12.73 -6.74 -3.28
C GLY A 320 14.05 -6.37 -2.59
N VAL A 321 14.96 -7.34 -2.41
CA VAL A 321 16.31 -7.08 -1.87
C VAL A 321 17.05 -6.06 -2.73
N ALA A 322 17.03 -6.23 -4.06
CA ALA A 322 17.66 -5.28 -4.97
C ALA A 322 17.02 -3.89 -4.91
N CYS A 323 15.68 -3.81 -4.83
CA CYS A 323 14.96 -2.54 -4.67
C CYS A 323 15.35 -1.82 -3.38
N VAL A 324 15.29 -2.51 -2.23
CA VAL A 324 15.61 -1.91 -0.93
C VAL A 324 17.06 -1.43 -0.89
N ASN A 325 17.99 -2.19 -1.42
CA ASN A 325 19.39 -1.76 -1.57
C ASN A 325 19.51 -0.50 -2.44
N TYR A 326 18.75 -0.43 -3.54
CA TYR A 326 18.82 0.68 -4.48
C TYR A 326 18.28 1.99 -3.87
N TYR A 327 17.25 1.93 -3.01
CA TYR A 327 16.76 3.13 -2.30
C TYR A 327 17.88 3.84 -1.54
N SER A 328 18.73 3.09 -0.84
CA SER A 328 19.88 3.64 -0.11
C SER A 328 21.03 4.02 -1.05
N LYS A 329 21.41 3.12 -1.99
CA LYS A 329 22.53 3.31 -2.91
C LYS A 329 22.37 4.57 -3.77
N ALA A 330 21.17 4.88 -4.21
CA ALA A 330 20.89 6.01 -5.10
C ALA A 330 20.36 7.26 -4.37
N ASN A 331 20.36 7.28 -3.04
CA ASN A 331 19.86 8.38 -2.22
C ASN A 331 18.45 8.85 -2.67
N ILE A 332 17.55 7.88 -2.92
CA ILE A 332 16.24 8.15 -3.50
C ILE A 332 15.43 9.14 -2.65
N LEU A 333 15.49 9.03 -1.31
CA LEU A 333 14.75 9.93 -0.42
C LEU A 333 15.21 11.39 -0.55
N ASP A 334 16.50 11.63 -0.75
CA ASP A 334 17.02 12.98 -0.99
C ASP A 334 16.51 13.56 -2.30
N ASN A 335 16.46 12.72 -3.36
CA ASN A 335 15.89 13.12 -4.64
C ASN A 335 14.39 13.43 -4.51
N VAL A 336 13.63 12.60 -3.82
CA VAL A 336 12.18 12.81 -3.56
C VAL A 336 11.97 14.13 -2.80
N ASN A 337 12.78 14.41 -1.78
CA ASN A 337 12.71 15.66 -1.03
C ASN A 337 13.01 16.89 -1.92
N LYS A 338 14.05 16.80 -2.76
CA LYS A 338 14.43 17.88 -3.69
C LYS A 338 13.32 18.17 -4.70
N VAL A 339 12.81 17.12 -5.35
CA VAL A 339 11.75 17.24 -6.38
C VAL A 339 10.43 17.66 -5.73
N GLY A 340 10.10 17.14 -4.55
CA GLY A 340 8.90 17.51 -3.81
C GLY A 340 8.87 19.00 -3.46
N LYS A 341 10.00 19.59 -3.03
CA LYS A 341 10.09 21.04 -2.78
C LYS A 341 9.86 21.87 -4.05
N LEU A 342 10.41 21.43 -5.19
CA LEU A 342 10.19 22.10 -6.47
C LEU A 342 8.71 22.02 -6.90
N LEU A 343 8.08 20.84 -6.75
CA LEU A 343 6.66 20.67 -7.08
C LEU A 343 5.77 21.54 -6.18
N ALA A 344 6.05 21.61 -4.89
CA ALA A 344 5.31 22.48 -3.96
C ALA A 344 5.41 23.97 -4.37
N GLN A 345 6.58 24.44 -4.77
CA GLN A 345 6.76 25.80 -5.27
C GLN A 345 5.97 26.05 -6.57
N ILE A 346 5.99 25.11 -7.51
CA ILE A 346 5.22 25.21 -8.75
C ILE A 346 3.71 25.25 -8.43
N GLU A 347 3.24 24.44 -7.48
CA GLU A 347 1.84 24.43 -7.04
C GLU A 347 1.42 25.75 -6.43
N ASP A 348 2.25 26.34 -5.58
CA ASP A 348 1.98 27.65 -4.97
C ASP A 348 1.96 28.78 -6.03
N ASP A 349 2.88 28.74 -6.99
CA ASP A 349 2.87 29.67 -8.12
C ASP A 349 1.61 29.53 -8.99
N MET A 350 1.13 28.29 -9.20
CA MET A 350 -0.10 28.03 -9.93
C MET A 350 -1.33 28.53 -9.15
N LYS A 351 -1.41 28.28 -7.84
CA LYS A 351 -2.48 28.80 -6.98
C LYS A 351 -2.54 30.33 -6.97
N ALA A 352 -1.38 30.98 -7.00
CA ALA A 352 -1.33 32.45 -7.06
C ALA A 352 -1.82 33.03 -8.40
N LYS A 353 -1.63 32.30 -9.50
CA LYS A 353 -2.01 32.73 -10.87
C LYS A 353 -3.45 32.36 -11.25
N HIS A 354 -4.00 31.33 -10.66
CA HIS A 354 -5.31 30.78 -11.01
C HIS A 354 -6.22 30.75 -9.78
N LYS A 355 -7.32 31.51 -9.83
CA LYS A 355 -8.33 31.56 -8.74
C LYS A 355 -9.30 30.40 -8.82
#